data_9555a820c09465ea0c9236d626468470
#
_entry.id   9555a820c09465ea0c9236d626468470
#
_cell.length_a   1.000
_cell.length_b   1.000
_cell.length_c   1.000
_cell.angle_alpha   90.00
_cell.angle_beta   90.00
_cell.angle_gamma   90.00
#
_symmetry.space_group_name_H-M   'P 1'
#
loop_
_entity.id
_entity.type
_entity.pdbx_description
1 polymer ?
#
loop_
_entity_poly.entity_id
_entity_poly.type
_entity_poly.pdbx_seq_one_letter_code
_entity_poly.pdbx_strand_id
1 'polypeptide(L)'
;LTGNLYHPGIRDLYGLQCWIATLIILGGIGFPILFNYGKLVNHKVRNLFYRLTGSSKRMPSHVRIVNTTTRIVITATLLLLVGGTLLFWLSENNNCLRGLPLRGKLAVSFFSAVTPRTAGFNTVDLTSLLPSTWFLTLLLMWIGASPLSTGGGIKTTTITIALKNIINTLRGKEKIEIFKRQLPSENVRRAHAIILLSILWIGTATCLVAFWVPEGSVTQILFEVTSAISTVGLSLDFTSQLNTAGKIIISLTMFVGRVGLITLLSGLIPRQSSQSYTYA
;
A
#
# COMPACT_ATOMS: atom_id res chain seq x y z
N LEU A 1 -16.71 16.45 4.82
CA LEU A 1 -15.62 16.16 3.88
C LEU A 1 -16.12 15.09 2.92
N THR A 2 -16.34 15.46 1.66
CA THR A 2 -16.91 14.56 0.64
C THR A 2 -15.89 13.56 0.08
N GLY A 3 -14.61 13.56 0.52
CA GLY A 3 -13.54 12.73 -0.04
C GLY A 3 -13.15 13.09 -1.48
N ASN A 4 -13.86 14.02 -2.07
CA ASN A 4 -13.85 14.32 -3.49
C ASN A 4 -13.12 15.64 -3.77
N LEU A 5 -11.98 15.56 -4.45
CA LEU A 5 -11.16 16.71 -4.84
C LEU A 5 -11.35 17.12 -6.31
N TYR A 6 -12.28 16.51 -7.04
CA TYR A 6 -12.55 16.89 -8.44
C TYR A 6 -13.69 17.91 -8.60
N HIS A 7 -14.19 18.46 -7.49
CA HIS A 7 -15.15 19.55 -7.52
C HIS A 7 -14.57 20.76 -8.27
N PRO A 8 -15.36 21.47 -9.10
CA PRO A 8 -14.87 22.56 -9.96
C PRO A 8 -14.03 23.64 -9.28
N GLY A 9 -14.22 23.89 -7.97
CA GLY A 9 -13.44 24.89 -7.22
C GLY A 9 -12.06 24.40 -6.71
N ILE A 10 -11.79 23.09 -6.78
CA ILE A 10 -10.57 22.48 -6.18
C ILE A 10 -9.77 21.72 -7.22
N ARG A 11 -10.41 21.27 -8.29
CA ARG A 11 -9.85 20.40 -9.34
C ARG A 11 -8.54 20.92 -9.92
N ASP A 12 -8.42 22.22 -10.12
CA ASP A 12 -7.27 22.84 -10.78
C ASP A 12 -6.18 23.30 -9.81
N LEU A 13 -6.38 23.07 -8.50
CA LEU A 13 -5.41 23.39 -7.46
C LEU A 13 -4.34 22.27 -7.34
N TYR A 14 -3.53 22.08 -8.37
CA TYR A 14 -2.49 21.03 -8.40
C TYR A 14 -1.51 21.11 -7.23
N GLY A 15 -1.23 22.31 -6.72
CA GLY A 15 -0.41 22.51 -5.53
C GLY A 15 -1.01 21.85 -4.29
N LEU A 16 -2.32 22.01 -4.07
CA LEU A 16 -3.04 21.37 -2.97
C LEU A 16 -3.03 19.85 -3.10
N GLN A 17 -3.24 19.31 -4.31
CA GLN A 17 -3.16 17.87 -4.57
C GLN A 17 -1.76 17.33 -4.22
N CYS A 18 -0.68 18.01 -4.63
CA CYS A 18 0.68 17.61 -4.29
C CYS A 18 0.96 17.66 -2.78
N TRP A 19 0.42 18.65 -2.06
CA TRP A 19 0.54 18.74 -0.61
C TRP A 19 -0.16 17.57 0.09
N ILE A 20 -1.41 17.29 -0.28
CA ILE A 20 -2.17 16.15 0.27
C ILE A 20 -1.45 14.83 -0.05
N ALA A 21 -0.99 14.64 -1.31
CA ALA A 21 -0.23 13.45 -1.70
C ALA A 21 1.03 13.27 -0.83
N THR A 22 1.75 14.35 -0.56
CA THR A 22 2.94 14.32 0.31
C THR A 22 2.59 13.85 1.73
N LEU A 23 1.51 14.38 2.32
CA LEU A 23 1.02 13.96 3.64
C LEU A 23 0.64 12.48 3.67
N ILE A 24 -0.04 11.99 2.62
CA ILE A 24 -0.40 10.57 2.48
C ILE A 24 0.85 9.69 2.41
N ILE A 25 1.85 10.08 1.62
CA ILE A 25 3.11 9.34 1.50
C ILE A 25 3.84 9.29 2.84
N LEU A 26 3.94 10.41 3.55
CA LEU A 26 4.58 10.47 4.87
C LEU A 26 3.85 9.58 5.88
N GLY A 27 2.52 9.62 5.93
CA GLY A 27 1.71 8.73 6.77
C GLY A 27 1.87 7.25 6.40
N GLY A 28 1.92 6.95 5.10
CA GLY A 28 2.04 5.59 4.56
C GLY A 28 3.45 4.97 4.71
N ILE A 29 4.51 5.76 4.83
CA ILE A 29 5.87 5.27 5.09
C ILE A 29 6.02 4.77 6.54
N GLY A 30 5.30 5.38 7.48
CA GLY A 30 5.30 5.01 8.89
C GLY A 30 6.37 5.72 9.72
N PHE A 31 5.97 6.08 10.95
CA PHE A 31 6.78 6.87 11.88
C PHE A 31 8.20 6.32 12.15
N PRO A 32 8.43 5.01 12.40
CA PRO A 32 9.77 4.51 12.69
C PRO A 32 10.75 4.71 11.53
N ILE A 33 10.26 4.64 10.30
CA ILE A 33 11.08 4.82 9.10
C ILE A 33 11.41 6.29 8.90
N LEU A 34 10.41 7.17 9.08
CA LEU A 34 10.62 8.63 9.03
C LEU A 34 11.63 9.07 10.09
N PHE A 35 11.53 8.54 11.31
CA PHE A 35 12.46 8.85 12.40
C PHE A 35 13.89 8.39 12.10
N ASN A 36 14.06 7.16 11.57
CA ASN A 36 15.36 6.65 11.16
C ASN A 36 15.97 7.47 10.01
N TYR A 37 15.13 7.90 9.06
CA TYR A 37 15.59 8.73 7.95
C TYR A 37 15.94 10.15 8.41
N GLY A 38 15.16 10.71 9.32
CA GLY A 38 15.44 12.00 9.96
C GLY A 38 16.80 12.01 10.68
N LYS A 39 17.13 10.94 11.41
CA LYS A 39 18.46 10.77 12.02
C LYS A 39 19.57 10.76 10.96
N LEU A 40 19.36 10.07 9.84
CA LEU A 40 20.33 10.00 8.74
C LEU A 40 20.53 11.35 8.07
N VAL A 41 19.44 12.06 7.78
CA VAL A 41 19.48 13.42 7.20
C VAL A 41 20.20 14.38 8.15
N ASN A 42 19.84 14.37 9.43
CA ASN A 42 20.50 15.22 10.44
C ASN A 42 22.00 14.91 10.55
N HIS A 43 22.38 13.63 10.51
CA HIS A 43 23.80 13.24 10.49
C HIS A 43 24.53 13.75 9.25
N LYS A 44 23.92 13.64 8.05
CA LYS A 44 24.51 14.17 6.81
C LYS A 44 24.61 15.69 6.82
N VAL A 45 23.57 16.38 7.26
CA VAL A 45 23.54 17.85 7.37
C VAL A 45 24.61 18.33 8.35
N ARG A 46 24.74 17.73 9.54
CA ARG A 46 25.79 18.05 10.49
C ARG A 46 27.19 17.80 9.94
N ASN A 47 27.41 16.69 9.25
CA ASN A 47 28.69 16.40 8.63
C ASN A 47 29.04 17.39 7.50
N LEU A 48 28.03 17.82 6.72
CA LEU A 48 28.19 18.86 5.72
C LEU A 48 28.54 20.20 6.38
N PHE A 49 27.86 20.56 7.46
CA PHE A 49 28.14 21.78 8.23
C PHE A 49 29.55 21.76 8.81
N TYR A 50 29.99 20.62 9.40
CA TYR A 50 31.38 20.50 9.90
C TYR A 50 32.42 20.53 8.80
N ARG A 51 32.12 20.09 7.57
CA ARG A 51 32.98 20.24 6.41
C ARG A 51 33.12 21.70 5.98
N LEU A 52 32.03 22.45 6.00
CA LEU A 52 31.98 23.86 5.60
C LEU A 52 32.63 24.77 6.65
N THR A 53 32.55 24.43 7.93
CA THR A 53 33.13 25.21 9.04
C THR A 53 34.57 24.83 9.39
N GLY A 54 35.21 23.91 8.63
CA GLY A 54 36.61 23.51 8.87
C GLY A 54 36.82 22.74 10.18
N SER A 55 35.78 22.36 10.91
CA SER A 55 35.87 21.70 12.20
C SER A 55 36.34 20.23 12.05
N SER A 56 37.37 19.85 12.78
CA SER A 56 37.95 18.50 12.82
C SER A 56 37.05 17.45 13.50
N LYS A 57 35.90 17.84 14.08
CA LYS A 57 34.95 16.97 14.75
C LYS A 57 34.07 16.20 13.73
N ARG A 58 34.64 15.19 13.07
CA ARG A 58 33.84 14.25 12.28
C ARG A 58 33.22 13.21 13.19
N MET A 59 31.88 13.06 13.13
CA MET A 59 31.24 11.94 13.81
C MET A 59 31.60 10.62 13.12
N PRO A 60 31.89 9.55 13.89
CA PRO A 60 32.26 8.26 13.32
C PRO A 60 31.16 7.76 12.38
N SER A 61 31.57 7.35 11.18
CA SER A 61 30.67 6.88 10.11
C SER A 61 30.04 5.49 10.36
N HIS A 62 30.30 4.88 11.52
CA HIS A 62 29.93 3.49 11.82
C HIS A 62 28.49 3.27 12.29
N VAL A 63 27.65 4.28 12.41
CA VAL A 63 26.25 4.07 12.75
C VAL A 63 25.54 3.57 11.49
N ARG A 64 25.24 2.27 11.43
CA ARG A 64 24.32 1.69 10.44
C ARG A 64 22.91 2.22 10.71
N ILE A 65 22.66 3.45 10.28
CA ILE A 65 21.44 4.21 10.57
C ILE A 65 20.25 3.61 9.79
N VAL A 66 20.51 2.97 8.64
CA VAL A 66 19.45 2.46 7.76
C VAL A 66 19.25 0.96 7.95
N ASN A 67 18.15 0.58 8.57
CA ASN A 67 17.71 -0.81 8.68
C ASN A 67 17.30 -1.38 7.31
N THR A 68 17.44 -2.71 7.14
CA THR A 68 17.01 -3.41 5.91
C THR A 68 15.55 -3.14 5.60
N THR A 69 14.69 -3.12 6.63
CA THR A 69 13.26 -2.79 6.51
C THR A 69 13.04 -1.39 5.90
N THR A 70 13.81 -0.39 6.37
CA THR A 70 13.73 0.98 5.83
C THR A 70 14.06 1.02 4.34
N ARG A 71 15.11 0.30 3.91
CA ARG A 71 15.47 0.21 2.48
C ARG A 71 14.39 -0.47 1.65
N ILE A 72 13.84 -1.59 2.13
CA ILE A 72 12.75 -2.31 1.46
C ILE A 72 11.55 -1.37 1.26
N VAL A 73 11.13 -0.71 2.34
CA VAL A 73 9.94 0.15 2.30
C VAL A 73 10.12 1.32 1.34
N ILE A 74 11.25 2.03 1.42
CA ILE A 74 11.49 3.18 0.53
C ILE A 74 11.56 2.74 -0.94
N THR A 75 12.31 1.66 -1.24
CA THR A 75 12.42 1.16 -2.61
C THR A 75 11.06 0.70 -3.14
N ALA A 76 10.30 -0.09 -2.37
CA ALA A 76 8.98 -0.56 -2.77
C ALA A 76 7.99 0.62 -2.94
N THR A 77 8.03 1.60 -2.04
CA THR A 77 7.19 2.81 -2.14
C THR A 77 7.49 3.60 -3.40
N LEU A 78 8.76 3.85 -3.70
CA LEU A 78 9.16 4.56 -4.91
C LEU A 78 8.77 3.81 -6.18
N LEU A 79 8.99 2.49 -6.22
CA LEU A 79 8.60 1.66 -7.37
C LEU A 79 7.09 1.70 -7.61
N LEU A 80 6.28 1.59 -6.55
CA LEU A 80 4.82 1.63 -6.66
C LEU A 80 4.31 3.02 -7.03
N LEU A 81 4.91 4.09 -6.52
CA LEU A 81 4.52 5.46 -6.88
C LEU A 81 4.89 5.79 -8.32
N VAL A 82 6.13 5.54 -8.72
CA VAL A 82 6.58 5.84 -10.08
C VAL A 82 5.86 4.93 -11.07
N GLY A 83 5.83 3.63 -10.82
CA GLY A 83 5.14 2.67 -11.68
C GLY A 83 3.64 2.94 -11.78
N GLY A 84 2.96 3.18 -10.66
CA GLY A 84 1.53 3.54 -10.62
C GLY A 84 1.24 4.84 -11.37
N THR A 85 2.06 5.88 -11.19
CA THR A 85 1.91 7.16 -11.91
C THR A 85 2.07 6.98 -13.41
N LEU A 86 3.10 6.26 -13.85
CA LEU A 86 3.35 6.02 -15.27
C LEU A 86 2.24 5.19 -15.91
N LEU A 87 1.82 4.10 -15.24
CA LEU A 87 0.75 3.25 -15.76
C LEU A 87 -0.59 3.97 -15.81
N PHE A 88 -0.93 4.76 -14.79
CA PHE A 88 -2.14 5.59 -14.80
C PHE A 88 -2.09 6.61 -15.93
N TRP A 89 -0.98 7.31 -16.09
CA TRP A 89 -0.80 8.29 -17.15
C TRP A 89 -0.94 7.67 -18.53
N LEU A 90 -0.30 6.53 -18.78
CA LEU A 90 -0.37 5.83 -20.07
C LEU A 90 -1.79 5.33 -20.36
N SER A 91 -2.49 4.77 -19.39
CA SER A 91 -3.85 4.27 -19.55
C SER A 91 -4.85 5.39 -19.80
N GLU A 92 -4.78 6.47 -19.02
CA GLU A 92 -5.82 7.51 -19.00
C GLU A 92 -5.50 8.76 -19.84
N ASN A 93 -4.36 8.79 -20.54
CA ASN A 93 -3.92 9.96 -21.29
C ASN A 93 -4.95 10.44 -22.33
N ASN A 94 -5.68 9.52 -22.94
CA ASN A 94 -6.69 9.79 -23.95
C ASN A 94 -8.14 9.74 -23.41
N ASN A 95 -8.29 9.43 -22.11
CA ASN A 95 -9.59 9.36 -21.41
C ASN A 95 -9.71 10.51 -20.41
N CYS A 96 -9.69 10.25 -19.12
CA CYS A 96 -9.96 11.25 -18.08
C CYS A 96 -8.91 12.37 -18.00
N LEU A 97 -7.69 12.15 -18.52
CA LEU A 97 -6.63 13.17 -18.60
C LEU A 97 -6.69 14.00 -19.89
N ARG A 98 -7.63 13.72 -20.80
CA ARG A 98 -7.77 14.44 -22.06
C ARG A 98 -8.13 15.90 -21.78
N GLY A 99 -7.43 16.82 -22.46
CA GLY A 99 -7.65 18.27 -22.29
C GLY A 99 -6.92 18.92 -21.10
N LEU A 100 -6.32 18.14 -20.21
CA LEU A 100 -5.52 18.71 -19.13
C LEU A 100 -4.13 19.15 -19.63
N PRO A 101 -3.57 20.25 -19.11
CA PRO A 101 -2.19 20.64 -19.36
C PRO A 101 -1.24 19.57 -18.80
N LEU A 102 -0.01 19.49 -19.31
CA LEU A 102 0.97 18.47 -18.90
C LEU A 102 1.18 18.43 -17.38
N ARG A 103 1.23 19.61 -16.73
CA ARG A 103 1.32 19.72 -15.25
C ARG A 103 0.12 19.08 -14.56
N GLY A 104 -1.08 19.29 -15.09
CA GLY A 104 -2.31 18.67 -14.59
C GLY A 104 -2.32 17.17 -14.77
N LYS A 105 -1.94 16.67 -15.96
CA LYS A 105 -1.82 15.23 -16.21
C LYS A 105 -0.88 14.55 -15.23
N LEU A 106 0.28 15.12 -14.97
CA LEU A 106 1.27 14.58 -14.03
C LEU A 106 0.75 14.62 -12.58
N ALA A 107 0.15 15.75 -12.15
CA ALA A 107 -0.37 15.90 -10.79
C ALA A 107 -1.50 14.92 -10.49
N VAL A 108 -2.47 14.79 -11.41
CA VAL A 108 -3.61 13.86 -11.27
C VAL A 108 -3.13 12.41 -11.32
N SER A 109 -2.24 12.03 -12.24
CA SER A 109 -1.71 10.67 -12.31
C SER A 109 -0.90 10.31 -11.07
N PHE A 110 -0.09 11.23 -10.55
CA PHE A 110 0.65 11.05 -9.31
C PHE A 110 -0.29 10.88 -8.12
N PHE A 111 -1.30 11.75 -8.00
CA PHE A 111 -2.28 11.65 -6.92
C PHE A 111 -3.07 10.34 -6.99
N SER A 112 -3.48 9.91 -8.20
CA SER A 112 -4.20 8.64 -8.42
C SER A 112 -3.34 7.41 -8.07
N ALA A 113 -2.02 7.50 -8.16
CA ALA A 113 -1.12 6.45 -7.68
C ALA A 113 -0.88 6.48 -6.16
N VAL A 114 -1.05 7.66 -5.53
CA VAL A 114 -0.87 7.86 -4.08
C VAL A 114 -2.12 7.47 -3.30
N THR A 115 -3.31 7.90 -3.75
CA THR A 115 -4.57 7.75 -3.01
C THR A 115 -4.94 6.30 -2.65
N PRO A 116 -4.66 5.26 -3.48
CA PRO A 116 -4.92 3.86 -3.12
C PRO A 116 -4.13 3.39 -1.89
N ARG A 117 -3.15 4.15 -1.44
CA ARG A 117 -2.38 3.86 -0.23
C ARG A 117 -3.08 4.35 1.03
N THR A 118 -4.35 3.96 1.16
CA THR A 118 -5.20 4.16 2.34
C THR A 118 -5.59 5.62 2.63
N ALA A 119 -5.80 6.41 1.58
CA ALA A 119 -6.22 7.81 1.71
C ALA A 119 -7.68 8.06 1.32
N GLY A 120 -8.16 7.43 0.24
CA GLY A 120 -9.58 7.47 -0.17
C GLY A 120 -10.05 8.77 -0.81
N PHE A 121 -9.14 9.68 -1.17
CA PHE A 121 -9.51 10.93 -1.87
C PHE A 121 -9.46 10.74 -3.39
N ASN A 122 -10.43 11.28 -4.11
CA ASN A 122 -10.46 11.24 -5.58
C ASN A 122 -10.17 12.61 -6.17
N THR A 123 -9.32 12.65 -7.19
CA THR A 123 -9.11 13.83 -8.05
C THR A 123 -9.80 13.67 -9.41
N VAL A 124 -10.32 12.49 -9.68
CA VAL A 124 -11.07 12.12 -10.89
C VAL A 124 -12.29 11.29 -10.50
N ASP A 125 -13.28 11.24 -11.36
CA ASP A 125 -14.39 10.32 -11.21
C ASP A 125 -13.91 8.90 -11.52
N LEU A 126 -13.97 8.02 -10.51
CA LEU A 126 -13.52 6.63 -10.63
C LEU A 126 -14.40 5.80 -11.55
N THR A 127 -15.68 6.17 -11.72
CA THR A 127 -16.61 5.46 -12.60
C THR A 127 -16.30 5.67 -14.07
N SER A 128 -15.65 6.80 -14.41
CA SER A 128 -15.26 7.16 -15.77
C SER A 128 -13.91 6.58 -16.23
N LEU A 129 -13.19 5.88 -15.32
CA LEU A 129 -11.88 5.28 -15.63
C LEU A 129 -12.02 4.03 -16.51
N LEU A 130 -10.98 3.74 -17.27
CA LEU A 130 -10.89 2.51 -18.05
C LEU A 130 -10.81 1.27 -17.13
N PRO A 131 -11.33 0.11 -17.57
CA PRO A 131 -11.25 -1.14 -16.80
C PRO A 131 -9.81 -1.51 -16.43
N SER A 132 -8.84 -1.27 -17.29
CA SER A 132 -7.39 -1.47 -17.00
C SER A 132 -6.92 -0.64 -15.81
N THR A 133 -7.42 0.58 -15.69
CA THR A 133 -7.08 1.49 -14.59
C THR A 133 -7.76 1.06 -13.29
N TRP A 134 -8.97 0.50 -13.33
CA TRP A 134 -9.58 -0.11 -12.15
C TRP A 134 -8.74 -1.25 -11.60
N PHE A 135 -8.27 -2.17 -12.47
CA PHE A 135 -7.39 -3.26 -12.04
C PHE A 135 -6.07 -2.77 -11.47
N LEU A 136 -5.46 -1.74 -12.07
CA LEU A 136 -4.28 -1.10 -11.53
C LEU A 136 -4.55 -0.53 -10.13
N THR A 137 -5.66 0.17 -9.97
CA THR A 137 -6.06 0.76 -8.68
C THR A 137 -6.33 -0.33 -7.64
N LEU A 138 -7.00 -1.44 -8.01
CA LEU A 138 -7.19 -2.61 -7.15
C LEU A 138 -5.85 -3.18 -6.65
N LEU A 139 -4.87 -3.37 -7.53
CA LEU A 139 -3.55 -3.84 -7.16
C LEU A 139 -2.84 -2.87 -6.22
N LEU A 140 -2.92 -1.56 -6.49
CA LEU A 140 -2.31 -0.54 -5.64
C LEU A 140 -3.00 -0.45 -4.26
N MET A 141 -4.33 -0.65 -4.17
CA MET A 141 -5.07 -0.73 -2.91
C MET A 141 -4.67 -1.97 -2.12
N TRP A 142 -4.62 -3.14 -2.78
CA TRP A 142 -4.25 -4.40 -2.15
C TRP A 142 -2.83 -4.37 -1.59
N ILE A 143 -1.87 -3.75 -2.32
CA ILE A 143 -0.51 -3.46 -1.84
C ILE A 143 -0.57 -2.16 -1.02
N GLY A 144 -1.00 -2.29 0.22
CA GLY A 144 -1.21 -1.16 1.13
C GLY A 144 0.06 -0.44 1.57
N ALA A 145 0.03 0.10 2.77
CA ALA A 145 1.11 0.91 3.33
C ALA A 145 2.23 0.08 3.99
N SER A 146 3.23 0.76 4.54
CA SER A 146 4.37 0.13 5.24
C SER A 146 3.96 -0.48 6.58
N PRO A 147 4.76 -1.41 7.15
CA PRO A 147 4.61 -1.82 8.54
C PRO A 147 4.69 -0.62 9.49
N LEU A 148 3.88 -0.64 10.55
CA LEU A 148 3.80 0.43 11.57
C LEU A 148 3.42 1.81 10.99
N SER A 149 2.75 1.84 9.85
CA SER A 149 2.10 3.02 9.28
C SER A 149 0.62 3.09 9.68
N THR A 150 -0.02 4.21 9.33
CA THR A 150 -1.46 4.39 9.55
C THR A 150 -2.33 3.59 8.59
N GLY A 151 -1.78 3.05 7.50
CA GLY A 151 -2.52 2.37 6.46
C GLY A 151 -2.81 0.89 6.71
N GLY A 152 -3.88 0.38 6.14
CA GLY A 152 -4.27 -1.05 6.12
C GLY A 152 -3.64 -1.84 4.97
N GLY A 153 -4.32 -2.90 4.54
CA GLY A 153 -3.90 -3.76 3.44
C GLY A 153 -2.65 -4.60 3.70
N ILE A 154 -2.20 -5.31 2.67
CA ILE A 154 -0.96 -6.09 2.72
C ILE A 154 0.23 -5.12 2.75
N LYS A 155 1.12 -5.31 3.71
CA LYS A 155 2.26 -4.42 3.89
C LYS A 155 3.27 -4.55 2.74
N THR A 156 3.87 -3.42 2.35
CA THR A 156 4.88 -3.38 1.28
C THR A 156 6.04 -4.35 1.51
N THR A 157 6.43 -4.57 2.77
CA THR A 157 7.46 -5.58 3.13
C THR A 157 7.00 -6.99 2.85
N THR A 158 5.74 -7.33 3.12
CA THR A 158 5.15 -8.66 2.88
C THR A 158 5.21 -9.02 1.40
N ILE A 159 4.74 -8.11 0.54
CA ILE A 159 4.80 -8.30 -0.92
C ILE A 159 6.24 -8.38 -1.41
N THR A 160 7.15 -7.53 -0.92
CA THR A 160 8.56 -7.55 -1.33
C THR A 160 9.22 -8.87 -0.95
N ILE A 161 8.95 -9.41 0.24
CA ILE A 161 9.49 -10.70 0.69
C ILE A 161 8.96 -11.83 -0.20
N ALA A 162 7.66 -11.86 -0.47
CA ALA A 162 7.04 -12.89 -1.30
C ALA A 162 7.58 -12.85 -2.75
N LEU A 163 7.66 -11.69 -3.37
CA LEU A 163 8.22 -11.54 -4.73
C LEU A 163 9.70 -11.96 -4.78
N LYS A 164 10.49 -11.57 -3.78
CA LYS A 164 11.90 -12.00 -3.70
C LYS A 164 12.03 -13.51 -3.50
N ASN A 165 11.14 -14.13 -2.71
CA ASN A 165 11.12 -15.58 -2.57
C ASN A 165 10.84 -16.25 -3.93
N ILE A 166 9.80 -15.81 -4.64
CA ILE A 166 9.47 -16.34 -5.97
C ILE A 166 10.67 -16.22 -6.91
N ILE A 167 11.29 -15.04 -7.00
CA ILE A 167 12.47 -14.83 -7.86
C ILE A 167 13.64 -15.71 -7.45
N ASN A 168 13.89 -15.90 -6.15
CA ASN A 168 14.99 -16.74 -5.67
C ASN A 168 14.72 -18.22 -5.94
N THR A 169 13.49 -18.68 -5.75
CA THR A 169 13.06 -20.05 -6.10
C THR A 169 13.25 -20.34 -7.59
N LEU A 170 12.82 -19.41 -8.46
CA LEU A 170 13.03 -19.53 -9.91
C LEU A 170 14.51 -19.54 -10.30
N ARG A 171 15.38 -18.95 -9.48
CA ARG A 171 16.84 -18.96 -9.68
C ARG A 171 17.56 -20.15 -8.99
N GLY A 172 16.83 -21.08 -8.40
CA GLY A 172 17.38 -22.23 -7.68
C GLY A 172 18.15 -21.88 -6.41
N LYS A 173 17.91 -20.72 -5.79
CA LYS A 173 18.58 -20.31 -4.55
C LYS A 173 17.80 -20.80 -3.33
N GLU A 174 18.44 -21.59 -2.48
CA GLU A 174 17.84 -22.07 -1.23
C GLU A 174 17.64 -20.98 -0.17
N LYS A 175 18.51 -19.96 -0.16
CA LYS A 175 18.48 -18.88 0.84
C LYS A 175 17.94 -17.61 0.25
N ILE A 176 17.02 -16.97 0.99
CA ILE A 176 16.42 -15.70 0.57
C ILE A 176 17.27 -14.57 1.12
N GLU A 177 17.91 -13.84 0.22
CA GLU A 177 18.73 -12.69 0.55
C GLU A 177 18.09 -11.40 0.02
N ILE A 178 17.94 -10.41 0.91
CA ILE A 178 17.54 -9.03 0.57
C ILE A 178 18.64 -8.09 1.07
N PHE A 179 19.21 -7.29 0.18
CA PHE A 179 20.32 -6.38 0.47
C PHE A 179 21.50 -7.06 1.20
N LYS A 180 21.92 -8.23 0.73
CA LYS A 180 23.02 -9.03 1.31
C LYS A 180 22.75 -9.52 2.74
N ARG A 181 21.47 -9.63 3.15
CA ARG A 181 21.07 -10.20 4.44
C ARG A 181 20.10 -11.35 4.21
N GLN A 182 20.37 -12.46 4.87
CA GLN A 182 19.48 -13.61 4.86
C GLN A 182 18.24 -13.33 5.70
N LEU A 183 17.07 -13.66 5.16
CA LEU A 183 15.79 -13.58 5.88
C LEU A 183 15.48 -14.91 6.55
N PRO A 184 14.94 -14.90 7.78
CA PRO A 184 14.41 -16.10 8.43
C PRO A 184 13.28 -16.72 7.59
N SER A 185 13.27 -18.04 7.48
CA SER A 185 12.22 -18.79 6.75
C SER A 185 10.82 -18.55 7.31
N GLU A 186 10.71 -18.27 8.61
CA GLU A 186 9.44 -17.91 9.26
C GLU A 186 8.81 -16.66 8.64
N ASN A 187 9.59 -15.61 8.39
CA ASN A 187 9.08 -14.37 7.77
C ASN A 187 8.53 -14.62 6.37
N VAL A 188 9.15 -15.55 5.64
CA VAL A 188 8.70 -15.93 4.29
C VAL A 188 7.39 -16.70 4.35
N ARG A 189 7.28 -17.70 5.24
CA ARG A 189 6.03 -18.45 5.43
C ARG A 189 4.90 -17.53 5.87
N ARG A 190 5.17 -16.63 6.82
CA ARG A 190 4.20 -15.63 7.28
C ARG A 190 3.75 -14.70 6.15
N ALA A 191 4.67 -14.25 5.28
CA ALA A 191 4.33 -13.41 4.14
C ALA A 191 3.37 -14.10 3.16
N HIS A 192 3.63 -15.36 2.79
CA HIS A 192 2.74 -16.14 1.92
C HIS A 192 1.38 -16.41 2.58
N ALA A 193 1.37 -16.73 3.88
CA ALA A 193 0.12 -16.92 4.62
C ALA A 193 -0.75 -15.66 4.60
N ILE A 194 -0.17 -14.46 4.81
CA ILE A 194 -0.92 -13.19 4.74
C ILE A 194 -1.53 -12.99 3.35
N ILE A 195 -0.74 -13.22 2.29
CA ILE A 195 -1.20 -13.04 0.91
C ILE A 195 -2.35 -14.01 0.61
N LEU A 196 -2.18 -15.29 0.93
CA LEU A 196 -3.20 -16.30 0.69
C LEU A 196 -4.49 -15.99 1.45
N LEU A 197 -4.39 -15.69 2.74
CA LEU A 197 -5.54 -15.36 3.58
C LEU A 197 -6.26 -14.10 3.10
N SER A 198 -5.54 -13.10 2.59
CA SER A 198 -6.17 -11.89 2.07
C SER A 198 -6.95 -12.16 0.79
N ILE A 199 -6.41 -13.00 -0.12
CA ILE A 199 -7.11 -13.40 -1.35
C ILE A 199 -8.35 -14.21 -1.00
N LEU A 200 -8.25 -15.17 -0.08
CA LEU A 200 -9.39 -15.96 0.39
C LEU A 200 -10.47 -15.08 1.02
N TRP A 201 -10.08 -14.10 1.85
CA TRP A 201 -11.03 -13.17 2.45
C TRP A 201 -11.71 -12.29 1.41
N ILE A 202 -10.95 -11.72 0.47
CA ILE A 202 -11.52 -10.91 -0.63
C ILE A 202 -12.52 -11.76 -1.43
N GLY A 203 -12.15 -12.98 -1.80
CA GLY A 203 -13.03 -13.89 -2.54
C GLY A 203 -14.32 -14.20 -1.78
N THR A 204 -14.20 -14.61 -0.52
CA THR A 204 -15.38 -14.95 0.31
C THR A 204 -16.26 -13.74 0.57
N ALA A 205 -15.71 -12.60 0.92
CA ALA A 205 -16.48 -11.37 1.14
C ALA A 205 -17.16 -10.88 -0.14
N THR A 206 -16.49 -10.99 -1.30
CA THR A 206 -17.09 -10.67 -2.61
C THR A 206 -18.28 -11.59 -2.91
N CYS A 207 -18.15 -12.90 -2.70
CA CYS A 207 -19.24 -13.85 -2.89
C CYS A 207 -20.42 -13.56 -1.95
N LEU A 208 -20.14 -13.25 -0.67
CA LEU A 208 -21.20 -12.92 0.29
C LEU A 208 -21.92 -11.62 -0.07
N VAL A 209 -21.21 -10.57 -0.46
CA VAL A 209 -21.85 -9.31 -0.90
C VAL A 209 -22.65 -9.54 -2.18
N ALA A 210 -22.13 -10.27 -3.17
CA ALA A 210 -22.84 -10.58 -4.40
C ALA A 210 -24.12 -11.39 -4.15
N PHE A 211 -24.11 -12.29 -3.18
CA PHE A 211 -25.31 -13.05 -2.80
C PHE A 211 -26.41 -12.17 -2.21
N TRP A 212 -26.06 -11.20 -1.36
CA TRP A 212 -27.03 -10.31 -0.71
C TRP A 212 -27.39 -9.06 -1.52
N VAL A 213 -26.58 -8.67 -2.51
CA VAL A 213 -26.77 -7.48 -3.35
C VAL A 213 -26.58 -7.87 -4.82
N PRO A 214 -27.51 -8.62 -5.41
CA PRO A 214 -27.37 -9.18 -6.76
C PRO A 214 -27.36 -8.12 -7.88
N GLU A 215 -27.79 -6.89 -7.60
CA GLU A 215 -27.84 -5.80 -8.58
C GLU A 215 -26.47 -5.20 -8.91
N GLY A 216 -25.46 -5.46 -8.05
CA GLY A 216 -24.10 -4.96 -8.23
C GLY A 216 -23.30 -5.73 -9.27
N SER A 217 -22.51 -5.02 -10.09
CA SER A 217 -21.54 -5.71 -10.94
C SER A 217 -20.43 -6.33 -10.10
N VAL A 218 -19.92 -7.50 -10.51
CA VAL A 218 -18.82 -8.20 -9.81
C VAL A 218 -17.61 -7.28 -9.64
N THR A 219 -17.32 -6.42 -10.62
CA THR A 219 -16.21 -5.47 -10.57
C THR A 219 -16.39 -4.42 -9.48
N GLN A 220 -17.60 -3.87 -9.34
CA GLN A 220 -17.93 -2.90 -8.30
C GLN A 220 -17.82 -3.52 -6.90
N ILE A 221 -18.38 -4.72 -6.73
CA ILE A 221 -18.31 -5.46 -5.47
C ILE A 221 -16.87 -5.79 -5.09
N LEU A 222 -16.07 -6.30 -6.04
CA LEU A 222 -14.65 -6.60 -5.82
C LEU A 222 -13.85 -5.35 -5.46
N PHE A 223 -14.13 -4.22 -6.12
CA PHE A 223 -13.49 -2.95 -5.83
C PHE A 223 -13.82 -2.47 -4.42
N GLU A 224 -15.09 -2.52 -4.02
CA GLU A 224 -15.56 -2.14 -2.69
C GLU A 224 -14.94 -3.01 -1.59
N VAL A 225 -14.96 -4.33 -1.76
CA VAL A 225 -14.38 -5.31 -0.81
C VAL A 225 -12.87 -5.10 -0.67
N THR A 226 -12.16 -4.88 -1.80
CA THR A 226 -10.71 -4.64 -1.77
C THR A 226 -10.39 -3.30 -1.12
N SER A 227 -11.18 -2.27 -1.38
CA SER A 227 -11.08 -0.99 -0.70
C SER A 227 -11.33 -1.11 0.80
N ALA A 228 -12.32 -1.91 1.20
CA ALA A 228 -12.66 -2.18 2.60
C ALA A 228 -11.53 -2.89 3.35
N ILE A 229 -11.04 -4.03 2.85
CA ILE A 229 -9.96 -4.79 3.51
C ILE A 229 -8.65 -4.01 3.57
N SER A 230 -8.40 -3.20 2.55
CA SER A 230 -7.21 -2.33 2.50
C SER A 230 -7.39 -1.03 3.26
N THR A 231 -8.59 -0.77 3.81
CA THR A 231 -8.96 0.46 4.55
C THR A 231 -8.67 1.74 3.75
N VAL A 232 -8.99 1.74 2.46
CA VAL A 232 -8.69 2.83 1.53
C VAL A 232 -9.82 3.86 1.48
N GLY A 233 -11.05 3.41 1.26
CA GLY A 233 -12.23 4.28 1.18
C GLY A 233 -12.57 4.78 -0.23
N LEU A 234 -11.93 4.24 -1.29
CA LEU A 234 -12.34 4.48 -2.68
C LEU A 234 -13.53 3.58 -3.02
N SER A 235 -14.49 4.11 -3.78
CA SER A 235 -15.68 3.39 -4.25
C SER A 235 -15.99 3.74 -5.70
N LEU A 236 -16.60 2.79 -6.42
CA LEU A 236 -17.19 2.98 -7.74
C LEU A 236 -18.70 3.32 -7.62
N ASP A 237 -19.07 4.18 -6.66
CA ASP A 237 -20.44 4.59 -6.32
C ASP A 237 -21.38 3.43 -5.92
N PHE A 238 -20.80 2.28 -5.55
CA PHE A 238 -21.57 1.10 -5.14
C PHE A 238 -21.98 1.12 -3.68
N THR A 239 -21.27 1.85 -2.80
CA THR A 239 -21.56 1.93 -1.35
C THR A 239 -22.98 2.37 -1.06
N SER A 240 -23.55 3.28 -1.86
CA SER A 240 -24.93 3.78 -1.71
C SER A 240 -26.00 2.72 -2.03
N GLN A 241 -25.66 1.75 -2.86
CA GLN A 241 -26.54 0.67 -3.31
C GLN A 241 -26.56 -0.53 -2.35
N LEU A 242 -25.65 -0.55 -1.37
CA LEU A 242 -25.56 -1.63 -0.39
C LEU A 242 -26.79 -1.66 0.53
N ASN A 243 -27.40 -2.83 0.62
CA ASN A 243 -28.40 -3.12 1.65
C ASN A 243 -27.77 -3.30 3.04
N THR A 244 -28.57 -3.48 4.08
CA THR A 244 -28.08 -3.63 5.46
C THR A 244 -27.09 -4.80 5.62
N ALA A 245 -27.35 -5.93 4.98
CA ALA A 245 -26.45 -7.11 5.04
C ALA A 245 -25.12 -6.80 4.35
N GLY A 246 -25.11 -6.19 3.17
CA GLY A 246 -23.91 -5.75 2.46
C GLY A 246 -23.07 -4.76 3.30
N LYS A 247 -23.72 -3.79 3.94
CA LYS A 247 -23.04 -2.84 4.84
C LYS A 247 -22.37 -3.53 6.03
N ILE A 248 -23.02 -4.53 6.63
CA ILE A 248 -22.43 -5.32 7.74
C ILE A 248 -21.19 -6.08 7.25
N ILE A 249 -21.28 -6.77 6.09
CA ILE A 249 -20.15 -7.53 5.53
C ILE A 249 -18.96 -6.60 5.22
N ILE A 250 -19.21 -5.44 4.60
CA ILE A 250 -18.17 -4.45 4.32
C ILE A 250 -17.56 -3.90 5.62
N SER A 251 -18.37 -3.59 6.64
CA SER A 251 -17.88 -3.11 7.94
C SER A 251 -17.01 -4.15 8.64
N LEU A 252 -17.41 -5.43 8.63
CA LEU A 252 -16.57 -6.53 9.13
C LEU A 252 -15.28 -6.65 8.36
N THR A 253 -15.31 -6.50 7.03
CA THR A 253 -14.12 -6.53 6.17
C THR A 253 -13.17 -5.38 6.48
N MET A 254 -13.68 -4.16 6.75
CA MET A 254 -12.88 -3.03 7.20
C MET A 254 -12.19 -3.32 8.54
N PHE A 255 -12.91 -3.89 9.49
CA PHE A 255 -12.37 -4.28 10.80
C PHE A 255 -11.24 -5.30 10.67
N VAL A 256 -11.46 -6.36 9.88
CA VAL A 256 -10.47 -7.39 9.59
C VAL A 256 -9.21 -6.80 8.93
N GLY A 257 -9.41 -5.91 7.97
CA GLY A 257 -8.31 -5.20 7.29
C GLY A 257 -7.49 -4.32 8.23
N ARG A 258 -8.16 -3.69 9.21
CA ARG A 258 -7.49 -2.80 10.19
C ARG A 258 -6.69 -3.57 11.24
N VAL A 259 -7.24 -4.64 11.77
CA VAL A 259 -6.58 -5.50 12.78
C VAL A 259 -5.46 -6.31 12.14
N GLY A 260 -5.66 -6.72 10.89
CA GLY A 260 -4.79 -7.62 10.14
C GLY A 260 -5.16 -9.09 10.34
N LEU A 261 -5.33 -9.80 9.23
CA LEU A 261 -5.82 -11.18 9.18
C LEU A 261 -5.05 -12.14 10.10
N ILE A 262 -3.72 -12.11 10.05
CA ILE A 262 -2.89 -13.00 10.90
C ILE A 262 -3.06 -12.68 12.37
N THR A 263 -3.13 -11.41 12.75
CA THR A 263 -3.30 -11.02 14.15
C THR A 263 -4.64 -11.51 14.69
N LEU A 264 -5.70 -11.33 13.90
CA LEU A 264 -7.03 -11.77 14.25
C LEU A 264 -7.12 -13.30 14.39
N LEU A 265 -6.59 -14.05 13.41
CA LEU A 265 -6.61 -15.51 13.44
C LEU A 265 -5.71 -16.08 14.54
N SER A 266 -4.55 -15.50 14.81
CA SER A 266 -3.68 -15.95 15.90
C SER A 266 -4.24 -15.68 17.29
N GLY A 267 -5.19 -14.76 17.41
CA GLY A 267 -5.95 -14.53 18.64
C GLY A 267 -7.09 -15.54 18.85
N LEU A 268 -7.66 -16.07 17.77
CA LEU A 268 -8.76 -17.03 17.80
C LEU A 268 -8.29 -18.48 17.91
N ILE A 269 -7.11 -18.81 17.37
CA ILE A 269 -6.59 -20.18 17.35
C ILE A 269 -5.60 -20.34 18.50
N PRO A 270 -5.84 -21.25 19.47
CA PRO A 270 -4.92 -21.51 20.56
C PRO A 270 -3.57 -22.02 20.02
N ARG A 271 -2.47 -21.50 20.57
CA ARG A 271 -1.13 -21.96 20.21
C ARG A 271 -0.95 -23.39 20.67
N GLN A 272 -0.83 -24.32 19.74
CA GLN A 272 -0.38 -25.67 20.02
C GLN A 272 1.15 -25.67 20.10
N SER A 273 1.70 -26.07 21.25
CA SER A 273 3.12 -26.42 21.37
C SER A 273 3.36 -27.71 20.57
N SER A 274 4.00 -27.59 19.41
CA SER A 274 4.40 -28.76 18.63
C SER A 274 5.56 -29.44 19.34
N GLN A 275 5.29 -30.58 19.99
CA GLN A 275 6.31 -31.57 20.32
C GLN A 275 6.65 -32.33 19.04
N SER A 276 7.48 -31.74 18.17
CA SER A 276 7.97 -32.40 16.97
C SER A 276 9.11 -33.33 17.33
N TYR A 277 8.86 -34.63 17.23
CA TYR A 277 9.93 -35.62 17.13
C TYR A 277 10.58 -35.44 15.74
N THR A 278 11.85 -35.08 15.71
CA THR A 278 12.68 -35.18 14.50
C THR A 278 13.01 -36.67 14.32
N TYR A 279 12.52 -37.31 13.27
CA TYR A 279 13.06 -38.60 12.84
C TYR A 279 14.51 -38.40 12.40
N ALA A 280 15.41 -39.20 12.96
CA ALA A 280 16.81 -39.24 12.58
C ALA A 280 17.00 -39.79 11.15
#